data_4f4bb183ab2c59b2a2c568afac095454
#
_entry.id   4f4bb183ab2c59b2a2c568afac095454
#
_cell.length_a   1.000
_cell.length_b   1.000
_cell.length_c   1.000
_cell.angle_alpha   90.00
_cell.angle_beta   90.00
_cell.angle_gamma   90.00
#
_symmetry.space_group_name_H-M   'P 1'
#
loop_
_entity.id
_entity.type
_entity.pdbx_description
1 polymer ?
#
loop_
_entity_poly.entity_id
_entity_poly.type
_entity_poly.pdbx_seq_one_letter_code
_entity_poly.pdbx_strand_id
1 'polypeptide(L)'
;MESQQALMNRFKAFYVDIKQVPLADIGELYANDVIFKDPVQEVRGIEKLYAYMSDLCLSVQSGRFEYLDQQVSENKAYIKWNMHFKHPKLGNQTLTVRGMSQIEFNDRIYYHEDVYDLGSMLYEHIPLLGRAVKGLKKRLAMPS
;
A
#
# COMPACT_ATOMS: atom_id res chain seq x y z
N MET A 1 17.49 5.85 20.71
CA MET A 1 17.30 5.50 19.29
C MET A 1 16.34 4.32 19.19
N GLU A 2 15.33 4.44 18.35
CA GLU A 2 14.33 3.42 18.17
C GLU A 2 14.93 2.21 17.43
N SER A 3 14.60 0.99 17.85
CA SER A 3 15.03 -0.21 17.14
C SER A 3 14.35 -0.32 15.78
N GLN A 4 14.95 -1.07 14.84
CA GLN A 4 14.37 -1.32 13.53
C GLN A 4 13.00 -2.01 13.66
N GLN A 5 12.88 -2.97 14.57
CA GLN A 5 11.63 -3.66 14.80
C GLN A 5 10.55 -2.72 15.36
N ALA A 6 10.92 -1.81 16.25
CA ALA A 6 9.98 -0.82 16.79
C ALA A 6 9.44 0.09 15.69
N LEU A 7 10.31 0.53 14.78
CA LEU A 7 9.88 1.34 13.63
C LEU A 7 8.93 0.56 12.71
N MET A 8 9.21 -0.72 12.46
CA MET A 8 8.34 -1.56 11.64
C MET A 8 6.98 -1.77 12.32
N ASN A 9 6.98 -1.94 13.63
CA ASN A 9 5.71 -2.06 14.37
C ASN A 9 4.89 -0.77 14.28
N ARG A 10 5.53 0.38 14.35
CA ARG A 10 4.87 1.68 14.19
C ARG A 10 4.32 1.85 12.77
N PHE A 11 5.08 1.46 11.77
CA PHE A 11 4.62 1.50 10.37
C PHE A 11 3.37 0.66 10.19
N LYS A 12 3.37 -0.56 10.68
CA LYS A 12 2.21 -1.46 10.55
C LYS A 12 1.00 -0.92 11.32
N ALA A 13 1.21 -0.42 12.52
CA ALA A 13 0.13 0.17 13.32
C ALA A 13 -0.45 1.41 12.65
N PHE A 14 0.38 2.21 11.98
CA PHE A 14 -0.06 3.43 11.29
C PHE A 14 -1.08 3.12 10.19
N TYR A 15 -0.89 2.03 9.44
CA TYR A 15 -1.71 1.72 8.26
C TYR A 15 -2.72 0.61 8.47
N VAL A 16 -2.77 -0.04 9.62
CA VAL A 16 -3.59 -1.24 9.80
C VAL A 16 -5.06 -1.00 9.43
N ASP A 17 -5.61 0.15 9.77
CA ASP A 17 -6.97 0.55 9.37
C ASP A 17 -6.89 1.86 8.59
N ILE A 18 -7.22 1.80 7.30
CA ILE A 18 -7.13 2.95 6.39
C ILE A 18 -8.01 4.12 6.86
N LYS A 19 -9.15 3.86 7.51
CA LYS A 19 -10.03 4.92 8.01
C LYS A 19 -9.58 5.52 9.32
N GLN A 20 -8.58 4.93 9.98
CA GLN A 20 -8.06 5.36 11.27
C GLN A 20 -6.58 5.77 11.21
N VAL A 21 -6.06 6.03 10.00
CA VAL A 21 -4.66 6.46 9.84
C VAL A 21 -4.46 7.79 10.55
N PRO A 22 -3.50 7.87 11.52
CA PRO A 22 -3.28 9.11 12.27
C PRO A 22 -2.42 10.10 11.46
N LEU A 23 -3.01 10.71 10.44
CA LEU A 23 -2.31 11.58 9.48
C LEU A 23 -1.63 12.77 10.16
N ALA A 24 -2.16 13.25 11.28
CA ALA A 24 -1.53 14.34 12.04
C ALA A 24 -0.13 13.97 12.53
N ASP A 25 0.14 12.67 12.72
CA ASP A 25 1.41 12.16 13.22
C ASP A 25 2.33 11.64 12.10
N ILE A 26 2.02 11.94 10.84
CA ILE A 26 2.79 11.44 9.70
C ILE A 26 4.27 11.83 9.78
N GLY A 27 4.57 12.99 10.33
CA GLY A 27 5.94 13.47 10.51
C GLY A 27 6.76 12.73 11.56
N GLU A 28 6.11 11.93 12.40
CA GLU A 28 6.82 11.07 13.35
C GLU A 28 7.30 9.78 12.69
N LEU A 29 6.64 9.36 11.61
CA LEU A 29 6.97 8.13 10.90
C LEU A 29 7.86 8.39 9.67
N TYR A 30 7.57 9.45 8.91
CA TYR A 30 8.26 9.76 7.66
C TYR A 30 9.16 10.98 7.79
N ALA A 31 10.27 10.95 7.06
CA ALA A 31 11.17 12.10 6.92
C ALA A 31 10.53 13.18 6.03
N ASN A 32 10.96 14.43 6.21
CA ASN A 32 10.42 15.56 5.44
C ASN A 32 10.62 15.42 3.93
N ASP A 33 11.70 14.78 3.52
CA ASP A 33 12.09 14.59 2.12
C ASP A 33 11.71 13.21 1.58
N VAL A 34 10.77 12.53 2.21
CA VAL A 34 10.36 11.18 1.84
C VAL A 34 9.96 11.09 0.36
N ILE A 35 10.31 9.97 -0.27
CA ILE A 35 9.82 9.60 -1.58
C ILE A 35 8.87 8.41 -1.39
N PHE A 36 7.63 8.56 -1.87
CA PHE A 36 6.64 7.49 -1.89
C PHE A 36 6.31 7.14 -3.33
N LYS A 37 6.23 5.86 -3.62
CA LYS A 37 5.94 5.37 -4.95
C LYS A 37 4.98 4.19 -4.90
N ASP A 38 4.01 4.15 -5.81
CA ASP A 38 3.16 3.01 -6.02
C ASP A 38 2.87 2.85 -7.52
N PRO A 39 2.08 1.84 -7.96
CA PRO A 39 1.81 1.66 -9.40
C PRO A 39 1.08 2.81 -10.07
N VAL A 40 0.49 3.72 -9.30
CA VAL A 40 -0.27 4.86 -9.84
C VAL A 40 0.61 6.08 -10.01
N GLN A 41 1.45 6.39 -9.02
CA GLN A 41 2.25 7.62 -9.05
C GLN A 41 3.42 7.59 -8.08
N GLU A 42 4.26 8.62 -8.19
CA GLU A 42 5.34 8.92 -7.26
C GLU A 42 5.07 10.29 -6.66
N VAL A 43 5.21 10.40 -5.34
CA VAL A 43 5.11 11.70 -4.64
C VAL A 43 6.38 11.94 -3.84
N ARG A 44 6.81 13.18 -3.78
CA ARG A 44 8.04 13.60 -3.11
C ARG A 44 7.73 14.66 -2.07
N GLY A 45 8.23 14.43 -0.87
CA GLY A 45 8.04 15.31 0.26
C GLY A 45 6.83 14.97 1.09
N ILE A 46 6.93 15.25 2.39
CA ILE A 46 5.92 14.83 3.36
C ILE A 46 4.58 15.52 3.17
N GLU A 47 4.58 16.77 2.69
CA GLU A 47 3.32 17.50 2.45
C GLU A 47 2.50 16.85 1.33
N LYS A 48 3.17 16.45 0.24
CA LYS A 48 2.51 15.75 -0.86
C LYS A 48 2.07 14.35 -0.46
N LEU A 49 2.88 13.68 0.36
CA LEU A 49 2.50 12.37 0.89
C LEU A 49 1.26 12.47 1.77
N TYR A 50 1.21 13.49 2.63
CA TYR A 50 0.04 13.74 3.47
C TYR A 50 -1.22 13.91 2.61
N ALA A 51 -1.15 14.75 1.58
CA ALA A 51 -2.28 14.99 0.68
C ALA A 51 -2.72 13.71 -0.03
N TYR A 52 -1.77 12.94 -0.53
CA TYR A 52 -2.04 11.68 -1.22
C TYR A 52 -2.72 10.67 -0.29
N MET A 53 -2.19 10.50 0.92
CA MET A 53 -2.76 9.58 1.90
C MET A 53 -4.13 10.03 2.39
N SER A 54 -4.32 11.34 2.56
CA SER A 54 -5.62 11.89 2.92
C SER A 54 -6.67 11.56 1.87
N ASP A 55 -6.36 11.77 0.60
CA ASP A 55 -7.26 11.44 -0.50
C ASP A 55 -7.58 9.95 -0.56
N LEU A 56 -6.56 9.12 -0.38
CA LEU A 56 -6.73 7.67 -0.37
C LEU A 56 -7.66 7.22 0.77
N CYS A 57 -7.43 7.73 1.98
CA CYS A 57 -8.23 7.38 3.15
C CYS A 57 -9.68 7.83 3.00
N LEU A 58 -9.94 8.95 2.31
CA LEU A 58 -11.29 9.45 2.08
C LEU A 58 -12.00 8.70 0.94
N SER A 59 -11.26 8.17 -0.02
CA SER A 59 -11.85 7.55 -1.22
C SER A 59 -12.41 6.14 -0.97
N VAL A 60 -11.90 5.42 0.02
CA VAL A 60 -12.37 4.07 0.34
C VAL A 60 -13.47 4.11 1.40
N GLN A 61 -14.42 3.19 1.33
CA GLN A 61 -15.45 3.03 2.34
C GLN A 61 -14.89 2.34 3.58
N SER A 62 -14.02 1.35 3.39
CA SER A 62 -13.27 0.68 4.45
C SER A 62 -11.99 0.11 3.86
N GLY A 63 -11.01 -0.12 4.70
CA GLY A 63 -9.76 -0.73 4.25
C GLY A 63 -8.90 -1.11 5.44
N ARG A 64 -8.28 -2.29 5.35
CA ARG A 64 -7.36 -2.75 6.38
C ARG A 64 -6.22 -3.53 5.73
N PHE A 65 -5.05 -3.43 6.34
CA PHE A 65 -3.89 -4.23 5.95
C PHE A 65 -3.79 -5.45 6.85
N GLU A 66 -3.60 -6.59 6.22
CA GLU A 66 -3.23 -7.84 6.89
C GLU A 66 -1.76 -8.09 6.57
N TYR A 67 -0.89 -7.97 7.57
CA TYR A 67 0.55 -8.13 7.39
C TYR A 67 0.90 -9.61 7.54
N LEU A 68 1.56 -10.17 6.51
CA LEU A 68 1.79 -11.62 6.40
C LEU A 68 3.21 -12.01 6.77
N ASP A 69 4.21 -11.23 6.32
CA ASP A 69 5.61 -11.58 6.49
C ASP A 69 6.45 -10.31 6.35
N GLN A 70 7.65 -10.35 6.90
CA GLN A 70 8.58 -9.24 6.75
C GLN A 70 10.02 -9.72 6.83
N GLN A 71 10.89 -8.97 6.18
CA GLN A 71 12.33 -9.15 6.31
C GLN A 71 12.95 -7.78 6.50
N VAL A 72 13.72 -7.62 7.57
CA VAL A 72 14.38 -6.37 7.92
C VAL A 72 15.88 -6.60 7.89
N SER A 73 16.62 -5.73 7.21
CA SER A 73 18.07 -5.78 7.10
C SER A 73 18.60 -4.37 7.18
N GLU A 74 19.37 -4.09 8.24
CA GLU A 74 19.92 -2.76 8.50
C GLU A 74 18.87 -1.66 8.32
N ASN A 75 18.98 -0.83 7.28
CA ASN A 75 18.10 0.32 7.03
C ASN A 75 17.05 0.05 5.95
N LYS A 76 16.68 -1.21 5.74
CA LYS A 76 15.72 -1.59 4.70
C LYS A 76 14.83 -2.71 5.18
N ALA A 77 13.56 -2.65 4.80
CA ALA A 77 12.60 -3.71 5.10
C ALA A 77 11.70 -3.99 3.90
N TYR A 78 11.29 -5.25 3.77
CA TYR A 78 10.26 -5.69 2.85
C TYR A 78 9.13 -6.29 3.67
N ILE A 79 7.92 -5.82 3.45
CA ILE A 79 6.75 -6.23 4.22
C ILE A 79 5.67 -6.70 3.25
N LYS A 80 5.32 -7.97 3.35
CA LYS A 80 4.29 -8.57 2.51
C LYS A 80 2.94 -8.43 3.20
N TRP A 81 1.90 -8.07 2.42
CA TRP A 81 0.58 -7.83 2.98
C TRP A 81 -0.53 -8.16 2.00
N ASN A 82 -1.73 -8.36 2.55
CA ASN A 82 -2.98 -8.26 1.82
C ASN A 82 -3.69 -6.99 2.29
N MET A 83 -4.26 -6.24 1.35
CA MET A 83 -5.13 -5.12 1.68
C MET A 83 -6.56 -5.50 1.33
N HIS A 84 -7.43 -5.45 2.32
CA HIS A 84 -8.86 -5.73 2.17
C HIS A 84 -9.61 -4.41 2.22
N PHE A 85 -10.38 -4.10 1.17
CA PHE A 85 -11.03 -2.79 1.10
C PHE A 85 -12.38 -2.85 0.39
N LYS A 86 -13.20 -1.83 0.65
CA LYS A 86 -14.44 -1.55 -0.10
C LYS A 86 -14.33 -0.18 -0.72
N HIS A 87 -14.73 -0.08 -1.98
CA HIS A 87 -14.75 1.19 -2.70
C HIS A 87 -16.13 1.39 -3.29
N PRO A 88 -16.75 2.60 -3.14
CA PRO A 88 -18.10 2.84 -3.62
C PRO A 88 -18.31 2.58 -5.11
N LYS A 89 -17.26 2.78 -5.90
CA LYS A 89 -17.31 2.60 -7.36
C LYS A 89 -17.09 1.16 -7.81
N LEU A 90 -16.71 0.26 -6.90
CA LEU A 90 -16.36 -1.13 -7.22
C LEU A 90 -17.32 -2.15 -6.62
N GLY A 91 -18.50 -1.72 -6.21
CA GLY A 91 -19.53 -2.58 -5.62
C GLY A 91 -19.46 -2.62 -4.10
N ASN A 92 -20.28 -3.48 -3.50
CA ASN A 92 -20.42 -3.55 -2.04
C ASN A 92 -19.62 -4.67 -1.39
N GLN A 93 -18.88 -5.43 -2.18
CA GLN A 93 -18.08 -6.54 -1.64
C GLN A 93 -16.69 -6.09 -1.22
N THR A 94 -16.12 -6.80 -0.28
CA THR A 94 -14.73 -6.60 0.12
C THR A 94 -13.81 -7.17 -0.95
N LEU A 95 -12.88 -6.36 -1.42
CA LEU A 95 -11.87 -6.75 -2.41
C LEU A 95 -10.53 -6.94 -1.69
N THR A 96 -9.69 -7.84 -2.20
CA THR A 96 -8.37 -8.11 -1.63
C THR A 96 -7.31 -7.89 -2.69
N VAL A 97 -6.31 -7.07 -2.35
CA VAL A 97 -5.14 -6.83 -3.17
C VAL A 97 -3.91 -7.35 -2.42
N ARG A 98 -3.11 -8.15 -3.11
CA ARG A 98 -1.83 -8.64 -2.58
C ARG A 98 -0.73 -7.68 -2.97
N GLY A 99 0.12 -7.36 -2.03
CA GLY A 99 1.20 -6.42 -2.29
C GLY A 99 2.37 -6.58 -1.34
N MET A 100 3.33 -5.69 -1.55
CA MET A 100 4.55 -5.64 -0.75
C MET A 100 5.01 -4.20 -0.67
N SER A 101 5.47 -3.79 0.51
CA SER A 101 6.11 -2.50 0.72
C SER A 101 7.61 -2.68 0.86
N GLN A 102 8.36 -1.87 0.14
CA GLN A 102 9.80 -1.68 0.36
C GLN A 102 9.98 -0.38 1.14
N ILE A 103 10.62 -0.47 2.30
CA ILE A 103 10.80 0.67 3.20
C ILE A 103 12.30 0.86 3.41
N GLU A 104 12.79 2.11 3.24
CA GLU A 104 14.16 2.46 3.60
C GLU A 104 14.11 3.58 4.63
N PHE A 105 14.92 3.46 5.67
CA PHE A 105 14.77 4.31 6.85
C PHE A 105 16.11 4.52 7.59
N ASN A 106 16.17 5.65 8.27
CA ASN A 106 17.10 5.93 9.36
C ASN A 106 16.25 6.01 10.63
N ASP A 107 16.18 7.18 11.28
CA ASP A 107 15.23 7.39 12.38
C ASP A 107 13.78 7.47 11.87
N ARG A 108 13.62 7.89 10.61
CA ARG A 108 12.34 8.00 9.93
C ARG A 108 12.44 7.39 8.54
N ILE A 109 11.30 7.04 7.97
CA ILE A 109 11.23 6.47 6.62
C ILE A 109 11.49 7.58 5.60
N TYR A 110 12.49 7.40 4.76
CA TYR A 110 12.80 8.33 3.67
C TYR A 110 12.45 7.78 2.28
N TYR A 111 12.16 6.48 2.19
CA TYR A 111 11.69 5.85 0.95
C TYR A 111 10.66 4.78 1.27
N HIS A 112 9.53 4.82 0.54
CA HIS A 112 8.46 3.86 0.69
C HIS A 112 7.89 3.55 -0.69
N GLU A 113 8.03 2.32 -1.13
CA GLU A 113 7.45 1.87 -2.41
C GLU A 113 6.50 0.72 -2.17
N ASP A 114 5.26 0.86 -2.65
CA ASP A 114 4.27 -0.20 -2.65
C ASP A 114 4.19 -0.83 -4.04
N VAL A 115 4.27 -2.15 -4.09
CA VAL A 115 4.13 -2.94 -5.32
C VAL A 115 2.92 -3.83 -5.18
N TYR A 116 1.95 -3.69 -6.09
CA TYR A 116 0.76 -4.53 -6.10
C TYR A 116 0.20 -4.63 -7.51
N ASP A 117 -0.69 -5.59 -7.74
CA ASP A 117 -1.33 -5.80 -9.04
C ASP A 117 -2.47 -4.80 -9.23
N LEU A 118 -2.19 -3.71 -9.95
CA LEU A 118 -3.16 -2.68 -10.25
C LEU A 118 -4.33 -3.22 -11.09
N GLY A 119 -4.05 -4.15 -11.99
CA GLY A 119 -5.10 -4.80 -12.77
C GLY A 119 -6.07 -5.57 -11.91
N SER A 120 -5.56 -6.32 -10.93
CA SER A 120 -6.40 -7.02 -9.96
C SER A 120 -7.24 -6.05 -9.13
N MET A 121 -6.66 -4.89 -8.79
CA MET A 121 -7.36 -3.88 -7.99
C MET A 121 -8.47 -3.18 -8.78
N LEU A 122 -8.22 -2.82 -10.05
CA LEU A 122 -9.12 -1.96 -10.82
C LEU A 122 -9.93 -2.72 -11.88
N TYR A 123 -9.25 -3.51 -12.73
CA TYR A 123 -9.85 -4.00 -13.96
C TYR A 123 -10.56 -5.33 -13.81
N GLU A 124 -10.07 -6.21 -12.95
CA GLU A 124 -10.65 -7.54 -12.77
C GLU A 124 -12.02 -7.53 -12.09
N HIS A 125 -12.40 -6.40 -11.48
CA HIS A 125 -13.67 -6.25 -10.78
C HIS A 125 -14.74 -5.55 -11.63
N ILE A 126 -14.41 -5.13 -12.87
CA ILE A 126 -15.37 -4.60 -13.84
C ILE A 126 -15.86 -5.78 -14.67
N PRO A 127 -17.17 -6.09 -14.71
CA PRO A 127 -17.67 -7.37 -15.23
C PRO A 127 -17.11 -7.82 -16.58
N LEU A 128 -17.19 -7.01 -17.63
CA LEU A 128 -16.69 -7.40 -18.95
C LEU A 128 -15.18 -7.25 -19.06
N LEU A 129 -14.66 -6.12 -18.60
CA LEU A 129 -13.23 -5.83 -18.65
C LEU A 129 -12.44 -6.78 -17.75
N GLY A 130 -12.99 -7.11 -16.58
CA GLY A 130 -12.40 -8.07 -15.67
C GLY A 130 -12.20 -9.44 -16.28
N ARG A 131 -13.20 -9.93 -17.04
CA ARG A 131 -13.09 -11.20 -17.76
C ARG A 131 -12.01 -11.16 -18.82
N ALA A 132 -11.88 -10.05 -19.55
CA ALA A 132 -10.85 -9.89 -20.56
C ALA A 132 -9.45 -9.89 -19.95
N VAL A 133 -9.26 -9.14 -18.85
CA VAL A 133 -7.97 -9.09 -18.13
C VAL A 133 -7.59 -10.46 -17.58
N LYS A 134 -8.52 -11.16 -16.93
CA LYS A 134 -8.29 -12.50 -16.41
C LYS A 134 -7.99 -13.51 -17.53
N GLY A 135 -8.68 -13.38 -18.66
CA GLY A 135 -8.43 -14.21 -19.82
C GLY A 135 -7.02 -14.02 -20.40
N LEU A 136 -6.57 -12.78 -20.49
CA LEU A 136 -5.20 -12.46 -20.95
C LEU A 136 -4.15 -13.00 -19.99
N LYS A 137 -4.34 -12.85 -18.69
CA LYS A 137 -3.43 -13.39 -17.69
C LYS A 137 -3.32 -14.92 -17.81
N LYS A 138 -4.46 -15.58 -17.99
CA LYS A 138 -4.51 -17.03 -18.15
C LYS A 138 -3.76 -17.48 -19.40
N ARG A 139 -3.92 -16.76 -20.54
CA ARG A 139 -3.19 -17.03 -21.76
C ARG A 139 -1.69 -16.91 -21.60
N LEU A 140 -1.24 -15.87 -20.92
CA LEU A 140 0.18 -15.64 -20.67
C LEU A 140 0.80 -16.72 -19.78
N ALA A 141 0.01 -17.34 -18.90
CA ALA A 141 0.45 -18.41 -18.03
C ALA A 141 0.54 -19.77 -18.74
N MET A 142 -0.05 -19.92 -19.93
CA MET A 142 -0.02 -21.17 -20.68
C MET A 142 1.34 -21.39 -21.34
N PRO A 143 1.85 -22.64 -21.37
CA PRO A 143 3.06 -22.95 -22.14
C PRO A 143 2.81 -22.69 -23.62
N SER A 144 3.79 -22.12 -24.30
CA SER A 144 3.76 -21.87 -25.73
C SER A 144 3.99 -23.14 -26.53
#